data_0f00d4a883c23dbd38dcfd0e44e5fef0
#
_entry.id   0f00d4a883c23dbd38dcfd0e44e5fef0
#
_cell.length_a   1.000
_cell.length_b   1.000
_cell.length_c   1.000
_cell.angle_alpha   90.00
_cell.angle_beta   90.00
_cell.angle_gamma   90.00
#
_symmetry.space_group_name_H-M   'P 1'
#
loop_
_entity.id
_entity.type
_entity.pdbx_description
1 polymer ?
#
loop_
_entity_poly.entity_id
_entity_poly.type
_entity_poly.pdbx_seq_one_letter_code
_entity_poly.pdbx_strand_id
1 'polypeptide(L)'
;MIAKLLEAGYLVEVYDIDPAAARDVLEKGARWHDTPRDAARDCDILITCLPLPRDVFDNMTGEQGALAGMPSGSVWIDTSTTDYHNTLEIARIAAAIGVHSIEAPVSNLSHMGVDFANVSFFVGGPSGVYRRCQAALETMGAVSFHVGDIGQGQSVKLLTNLLFYTAAVASGHALCRGVQESVPAQQAWRSFVASSANSVAVEQFVPFLLDGSYDRSCTLEITVKDMGLTLQLADELGVGLGIGRAVEERYSKAGRKFERYDSHLRVVELAEVVCGVRLQVPGYRAPSKYGSDAAYPPDREFLTDPIGRIKPKREHVFPLDDVPLSDVQIRLLKSLVGELTHVNRLILHEAFDLGRGMGLNDALIYDVVTWSVGASAWSDSHAQQYSNEQPADLVSAIAPPLTRIPHLICP
;
A
#
# COMPACT_ATOMS: atom_id res chain seq x y z
N MET A 1 1.20 6.60 -14.37
CA MET A 1 0.02 5.99 -15.08
C MET A 1 -0.27 6.73 -16.38
N ILE A 2 -0.64 8.02 -16.39
CA ILE A 2 -0.99 8.80 -17.61
C ILE A 2 0.08 8.70 -18.69
N ALA A 3 1.36 8.88 -18.33
CA ALA A 3 2.46 8.78 -19.30
C ALA A 3 2.50 7.43 -20.05
N LYS A 4 2.16 6.33 -19.36
CA LYS A 4 2.09 5.00 -19.96
C LYS A 4 0.93 4.84 -20.94
N LEU A 5 -0.20 5.44 -20.67
CA LEU A 5 -1.33 5.47 -21.60
C LEU A 5 -0.98 6.27 -22.86
N LEU A 6 -0.33 7.42 -22.73
CA LEU A 6 0.14 8.22 -23.86
C LEU A 6 1.19 7.47 -24.70
N GLU A 7 2.16 6.80 -24.05
CA GLU A 7 3.17 5.97 -24.71
C GLU A 7 2.54 4.81 -25.48
N ALA A 8 1.41 4.27 -25.01
CA ALA A 8 0.66 3.21 -25.69
C ALA A 8 -0.32 3.72 -26.77
N GLY A 9 -0.38 5.04 -27.00
CA GLY A 9 -1.18 5.66 -28.05
C GLY A 9 -2.63 5.99 -27.67
N TYR A 10 -2.98 5.97 -26.38
CA TYR A 10 -4.27 6.46 -25.94
C TYR A 10 -4.36 7.99 -26.08
N LEU A 11 -5.54 8.47 -26.46
CA LEU A 11 -5.87 9.90 -26.36
C LEU A 11 -6.25 10.18 -24.90
N VAL A 12 -5.57 11.12 -24.27
CA VAL A 12 -5.75 11.40 -22.85
C VAL A 12 -6.15 12.86 -22.63
N GLU A 13 -7.35 13.03 -22.09
CA GLU A 13 -7.88 14.29 -21.61
C GLU A 13 -7.63 14.39 -20.08
N VAL A 14 -7.22 15.53 -19.56
CA VAL A 14 -6.86 15.64 -18.14
C VAL A 14 -7.48 16.88 -17.48
N TYR A 15 -7.82 16.71 -16.22
CA TYR A 15 -8.19 17.76 -15.28
C TYR A 15 -7.51 17.51 -13.93
N ASP A 16 -7.03 18.57 -13.31
CA ASP A 16 -6.56 18.61 -11.92
C ASP A 16 -6.91 19.99 -11.33
N ILE A 17 -7.06 20.07 -10.00
CA ILE A 17 -7.23 21.36 -9.32
C ILE A 17 -5.97 22.23 -9.39
N ASP A 18 -4.80 21.58 -9.55
CA ASP A 18 -3.51 22.24 -9.77
C ASP A 18 -3.03 22.01 -11.21
N PRO A 19 -3.14 23.01 -12.10
CA PRO A 19 -2.65 22.89 -13.47
C PRO A 19 -1.15 22.58 -13.57
N ALA A 20 -0.36 22.91 -12.54
CA ALA A 20 1.06 22.61 -12.53
C ALA A 20 1.33 21.10 -12.41
N ALA A 21 0.43 20.33 -11.80
CA ALA A 21 0.52 18.86 -11.68
C ALA A 21 0.43 18.18 -13.06
N ALA A 22 -0.25 18.78 -14.04
CA ALA A 22 -0.41 18.22 -15.37
C ALA A 22 0.73 18.54 -16.35
N ARG A 23 1.69 19.43 -16.01
CA ARG A 23 2.70 19.95 -16.94
C ARG A 23 3.41 18.85 -17.74
N ASP A 24 3.96 17.84 -17.05
CA ASP A 24 4.75 16.79 -17.69
C ASP A 24 3.94 15.91 -18.65
N VAL A 25 2.63 15.71 -18.37
CA VAL A 25 1.77 14.92 -19.24
C VAL A 25 1.22 15.74 -20.40
N LEU A 26 1.05 17.05 -20.24
CA LEU A 26 0.70 17.98 -21.33
C LEU A 26 1.83 18.06 -22.36
N GLU A 27 3.09 18.12 -21.91
CA GLU A 27 4.27 18.06 -22.79
C GLU A 27 4.35 16.75 -23.58
N LYS A 28 3.76 15.67 -23.05
CA LYS A 28 3.67 14.36 -23.71
C LYS A 28 2.43 14.18 -24.58
N GLY A 29 1.58 15.19 -24.70
CA GLY A 29 0.44 15.19 -25.61
C GLY A 29 -0.94 14.97 -24.97
N ALA A 30 -1.06 14.99 -23.64
CA ALA A 30 -2.38 15.07 -22.99
C ALA A 30 -3.03 16.43 -23.28
N ARG A 31 -4.37 16.50 -23.24
CA ARG A 31 -5.13 17.71 -23.37
C ARG A 31 -5.74 18.16 -22.05
N TRP A 32 -5.56 19.44 -21.70
CA TRP A 32 -6.11 20.05 -20.50
C TRP A 32 -7.57 20.46 -20.65
N HIS A 33 -8.33 20.31 -19.58
CA HIS A 33 -9.68 20.86 -19.42
C HIS A 33 -9.81 21.61 -18.10
N ASP A 34 -10.73 22.57 -18.04
CA ASP A 34 -10.94 23.41 -16.86
C ASP A 34 -11.95 22.84 -15.86
N THR A 35 -12.68 21.79 -16.25
CA THR A 35 -13.65 21.09 -15.39
C THR A 35 -13.58 19.58 -15.59
N PRO A 36 -13.93 18.78 -14.55
CA PRO A 36 -14.10 17.34 -14.69
C PRO A 36 -15.10 16.95 -15.77
N ARG A 37 -16.20 17.72 -15.88
CA ARG A 37 -17.25 17.54 -16.88
C ARG A 37 -16.71 17.64 -18.30
N ASP A 38 -15.91 18.65 -18.59
CA ASP A 38 -15.36 18.88 -19.93
C ASP A 38 -14.33 17.81 -20.30
N ALA A 39 -13.48 17.39 -19.34
CA ALA A 39 -12.52 16.29 -19.52
C ALA A 39 -13.21 14.95 -19.80
N ALA A 40 -14.42 14.74 -19.29
CA ALA A 40 -15.18 13.50 -19.43
C ALA A 40 -16.08 13.44 -20.67
N ARG A 41 -16.23 14.52 -21.43
CA ARG A 41 -17.30 14.68 -22.47
C ARG A 41 -17.25 13.61 -23.57
N ASP A 42 -16.07 13.25 -24.04
CA ASP A 42 -15.88 12.34 -25.16
C ASP A 42 -15.10 11.08 -24.78
N CYS A 43 -15.06 10.74 -23.48
CA CYS A 43 -14.25 9.61 -23.01
C CYS A 43 -14.99 8.28 -23.09
N ASP A 44 -14.29 7.23 -23.51
CA ASP A 44 -14.75 5.83 -23.35
C ASP A 44 -14.52 5.35 -21.93
N ILE A 45 -13.44 5.80 -21.29
CA ILE A 45 -13.02 5.44 -19.95
C ILE A 45 -12.58 6.72 -19.21
N LEU A 46 -13.22 7.00 -18.08
CA LEU A 46 -12.78 8.00 -17.13
C LEU A 46 -12.03 7.33 -15.99
N ILE A 47 -10.86 7.86 -15.61
CA ILE A 47 -10.06 7.34 -14.49
C ILE A 47 -9.90 8.44 -13.45
N THR A 48 -10.28 8.14 -12.20
CA THR A 48 -10.02 9.01 -11.05
C THR A 48 -8.91 8.47 -10.17
N CYS A 49 -8.07 9.38 -9.61
CA CYS A 49 -7.02 9.07 -8.66
C CYS A 49 -6.88 10.25 -7.69
N LEU A 50 -7.67 10.28 -6.64
CA LEU A 50 -7.87 11.42 -5.76
C LEU A 50 -7.58 11.05 -4.30
N PRO A 51 -7.14 12.02 -3.45
CA PRO A 51 -6.63 11.71 -2.11
C PRO A 51 -7.72 11.33 -1.10
N LEU A 52 -8.90 11.95 -1.17
CA LEU A 52 -9.93 11.80 -0.14
C LEU A 52 -11.28 11.35 -0.74
N PRO A 53 -12.10 10.60 0.02
CA PRO A 53 -13.43 10.17 -0.42
C PRO A 53 -14.32 11.33 -0.91
N ARG A 54 -14.28 12.46 -0.20
CA ARG A 54 -15.03 13.66 -0.58
C ARG A 54 -14.58 14.21 -1.93
N ASP A 55 -13.25 14.20 -2.18
CA ASP A 55 -12.72 14.71 -3.44
C ASP A 55 -13.18 13.86 -4.64
N VAL A 56 -13.28 12.52 -4.45
CA VAL A 56 -13.86 11.62 -5.46
C VAL A 56 -15.32 11.94 -5.68
N PHE A 57 -16.10 12.10 -4.60
CA PHE A 57 -17.53 12.39 -4.69
C PHE A 57 -17.78 13.73 -5.40
N ASP A 58 -17.10 14.80 -4.98
CA ASP A 58 -17.26 16.15 -5.53
C ASP A 58 -16.80 16.22 -7.00
N ASN A 59 -15.71 15.51 -7.35
CA ASN A 59 -15.21 15.44 -8.73
C ASN A 59 -16.16 14.66 -9.65
N MET A 60 -16.80 13.62 -9.16
CA MET A 60 -17.69 12.79 -9.97
C MET A 60 -19.09 13.38 -10.08
N THR A 61 -19.63 13.99 -9.02
CA THR A 61 -21.03 14.41 -8.92
C THR A 61 -21.16 15.93 -9.07
N GLY A 62 -22.40 16.40 -9.14
CA GLY A 62 -22.68 17.84 -9.29
C GLY A 62 -22.69 18.35 -10.75
N GLU A 63 -22.97 19.62 -10.90
CA GLU A 63 -23.22 20.22 -12.23
C GLU A 63 -21.96 20.28 -13.11
N GLN A 64 -20.79 20.45 -12.52
CA GLN A 64 -19.49 20.45 -13.18
C GLN A 64 -18.72 19.13 -12.97
N GLY A 65 -19.34 18.15 -12.29
CA GLY A 65 -18.77 16.84 -12.05
C GLY A 65 -18.67 15.99 -13.33
N ALA A 66 -17.77 15.02 -13.32
CA ALA A 66 -17.46 14.21 -14.50
C ALA A 66 -18.68 13.46 -15.04
N LEU A 67 -19.56 12.94 -14.18
CA LEU A 67 -20.77 12.24 -14.61
C LEU A 67 -21.70 13.11 -15.46
N ALA A 68 -21.70 14.42 -15.28
CA ALA A 68 -22.51 15.33 -16.12
C ALA A 68 -21.98 15.45 -17.57
N GLY A 69 -20.73 15.05 -17.81
CA GLY A 69 -20.12 15.02 -19.14
C GLY A 69 -20.04 13.65 -19.78
N MET A 70 -20.02 12.57 -18.98
CA MET A 70 -19.78 11.19 -19.46
C MET A 70 -20.87 10.67 -20.41
N PRO A 71 -20.48 10.08 -21.57
CA PRO A 71 -21.42 9.42 -22.46
C PRO A 71 -22.03 8.14 -21.82
N SER A 72 -23.30 7.86 -22.13
CA SER A 72 -23.90 6.57 -21.79
C SER A 72 -23.12 5.42 -22.47
N GLY A 73 -22.85 4.34 -21.71
CA GLY A 73 -22.03 3.21 -22.13
C GLY A 73 -20.53 3.35 -21.83
N SER A 74 -20.05 4.54 -21.43
CA SER A 74 -18.68 4.73 -20.94
C SER A 74 -18.44 4.07 -19.58
N VAL A 75 -17.17 4.02 -19.14
CA VAL A 75 -16.78 3.37 -17.90
C VAL A 75 -16.05 4.36 -16.99
N TRP A 76 -16.46 4.44 -15.74
CA TRP A 76 -15.69 5.06 -14.68
C TRP A 76 -14.82 4.02 -13.96
N ILE A 77 -13.52 4.28 -13.83
CA ILE A 77 -12.54 3.50 -13.06
C ILE A 77 -12.02 4.38 -11.92
N ASP A 78 -12.29 4.01 -10.67
CA ASP A 78 -11.69 4.72 -9.53
C ASP A 78 -10.43 3.99 -9.06
N THR A 79 -9.28 4.63 -9.21
CA THR A 79 -7.99 4.12 -8.71
C THR A 79 -7.59 4.71 -7.36
N SER A 80 -8.44 5.54 -6.78
CA SER A 80 -8.28 6.12 -5.45
C SER A 80 -8.41 5.04 -4.35
N THR A 81 -7.89 5.32 -3.17
CA THR A 81 -8.27 4.60 -1.94
C THR A 81 -9.33 5.41 -1.22
N THR A 82 -10.57 4.95 -1.26
CA THR A 82 -11.73 5.68 -0.78
C THR A 82 -12.65 4.82 0.09
N ASP A 83 -13.74 5.43 0.54
CA ASP A 83 -14.76 4.78 1.37
C ASP A 83 -15.65 3.85 0.54
N TYR A 84 -15.95 2.67 1.10
CA TYR A 84 -16.81 1.67 0.47
C TYR A 84 -18.19 2.22 0.09
N HIS A 85 -18.85 2.92 1.01
CA HIS A 85 -20.22 3.45 0.78
C HIS A 85 -20.20 4.57 -0.24
N ASN A 86 -19.16 5.42 -0.23
CA ASN A 86 -18.97 6.46 -1.22
C ASN A 86 -18.86 5.89 -2.65
N THR A 87 -18.07 4.82 -2.80
CA THR A 87 -17.92 4.12 -4.08
C THR A 87 -19.27 3.57 -4.57
N LEU A 88 -20.05 2.92 -3.69
CA LEU A 88 -21.37 2.38 -4.05
C LEU A 88 -22.35 3.48 -4.45
N GLU A 89 -22.37 4.61 -3.75
CA GLU A 89 -23.30 5.71 -4.06
C GLU A 89 -22.96 6.36 -5.41
N ILE A 90 -21.68 6.62 -5.69
CA ILE A 90 -21.28 7.16 -7.00
C ILE A 90 -21.61 6.18 -8.12
N ALA A 91 -21.35 4.89 -7.92
CA ALA A 91 -21.69 3.85 -8.90
C ALA A 91 -23.19 3.78 -9.18
N ARG A 92 -24.04 3.95 -8.15
CA ARG A 92 -25.50 4.01 -8.29
C ARG A 92 -25.93 5.24 -9.13
N ILE A 93 -25.32 6.40 -8.88
CA ILE A 93 -25.59 7.63 -9.65
C ILE A 93 -25.15 7.43 -11.12
N ALA A 94 -23.97 6.87 -11.36
CA ALA A 94 -23.42 6.56 -12.68
C ALA A 94 -24.34 5.61 -13.47
N ALA A 95 -24.80 4.54 -12.83
CA ALA A 95 -25.69 3.58 -13.45
C ALA A 95 -27.03 4.18 -13.90
N ALA A 96 -27.56 5.18 -13.18
CA ALA A 96 -28.81 5.86 -13.53
C ALA A 96 -28.74 6.63 -14.86
N ILE A 97 -27.53 6.98 -15.32
CA ILE A 97 -27.28 7.65 -16.60
C ILE A 97 -26.61 6.73 -17.64
N GLY A 98 -26.54 5.42 -17.35
CA GLY A 98 -25.99 4.41 -18.25
C GLY A 98 -24.45 4.35 -18.27
N VAL A 99 -23.78 4.93 -17.30
CA VAL A 99 -22.33 4.81 -17.11
C VAL A 99 -22.03 3.57 -16.26
N HIS A 100 -21.07 2.75 -16.70
CA HIS A 100 -20.59 1.61 -15.94
C HIS A 100 -19.52 2.02 -14.95
N SER A 101 -19.40 1.31 -13.83
CA SER A 101 -18.40 1.61 -12.81
C SER A 101 -17.62 0.36 -12.42
N ILE A 102 -16.32 0.52 -12.23
CA ILE A 102 -15.42 -0.37 -11.48
C ILE A 102 -14.52 0.47 -10.60
N GLU A 103 -14.14 -0.03 -9.45
CA GLU A 103 -12.98 0.52 -8.76
C GLU A 103 -11.75 -0.37 -8.98
N ALA A 104 -10.58 0.24 -8.96
CA ALA A 104 -9.31 -0.41 -9.16
C ALA A 104 -8.21 0.29 -8.33
N PRO A 105 -8.36 0.38 -6.99
CA PRO A 105 -7.38 1.04 -6.17
C PRO A 105 -5.99 0.47 -6.40
N VAL A 106 -5.01 1.40 -6.51
CA VAL A 106 -3.64 1.07 -6.86
C VAL A 106 -2.82 0.70 -5.62
N SER A 107 -2.02 -0.35 -5.74
CA SER A 107 -1.01 -0.73 -4.76
C SER A 107 0.36 -0.80 -5.42
N ASN A 108 1.34 -0.08 -4.86
CA ASN A 108 2.71 -0.18 -5.33
C ASN A 108 3.28 -1.58 -5.04
N LEU A 109 3.99 -2.15 -5.99
CA LEU A 109 4.76 -3.39 -5.83
C LEU A 109 6.20 -3.11 -5.38
N SER A 110 6.63 -1.86 -5.52
CA SER A 110 7.92 -1.34 -5.04
C SER A 110 7.79 0.13 -4.71
N HIS A 111 8.76 0.66 -3.96
CA HIS A 111 8.86 2.11 -3.76
C HIS A 111 8.86 2.84 -5.12
N MET A 112 8.03 3.89 -5.26
CA MET A 112 7.82 4.63 -6.52
C MET A 112 7.31 3.75 -7.69
N GLY A 113 6.62 2.65 -7.40
CA GLY A 113 6.13 1.70 -8.42
C GLY A 113 5.27 2.34 -9.51
N VAL A 114 4.50 3.38 -9.19
CA VAL A 114 3.68 4.13 -10.17
C VAL A 114 4.50 4.69 -11.32
N ASP A 115 5.73 5.16 -11.08
CA ASP A 115 6.60 5.74 -12.11
C ASP A 115 7.04 4.71 -13.16
N PHE A 116 7.04 3.43 -12.79
CA PHE A 116 7.54 2.32 -13.60
C PHE A 116 6.44 1.35 -14.07
N ALA A 117 5.16 1.68 -13.85
CA ALA A 117 4.05 0.76 -14.02
C ALA A 117 4.20 -0.54 -13.17
N ASN A 118 4.94 -0.47 -12.07
CA ASN A 118 5.14 -1.58 -11.15
C ASN A 118 4.13 -1.49 -9.99
N VAL A 119 2.87 -1.58 -10.36
CA VAL A 119 1.72 -1.52 -9.46
C VAL A 119 0.76 -2.67 -9.72
N SER A 120 0.01 -3.04 -8.72
CA SER A 120 -1.17 -3.90 -8.83
C SER A 120 -2.45 -3.09 -8.69
N PHE A 121 -3.50 -3.56 -9.37
CA PHE A 121 -4.86 -3.04 -9.25
C PHE A 121 -5.79 -4.11 -8.66
N PHE A 122 -6.57 -3.74 -7.64
CA PHE A 122 -7.57 -4.61 -7.04
C PHE A 122 -8.95 -4.21 -7.56
N VAL A 123 -9.44 -4.96 -8.56
CA VAL A 123 -10.61 -4.54 -9.33
C VAL A 123 -11.88 -5.13 -8.75
N GLY A 124 -12.77 -4.26 -8.26
CA GLY A 124 -14.14 -4.60 -7.91
C GLY A 124 -15.13 -4.08 -8.93
N GLY A 125 -16.17 -4.87 -9.21
CA GLY A 125 -17.23 -4.53 -10.14
C GLY A 125 -17.53 -5.63 -11.16
N PRO A 126 -18.47 -5.41 -12.09
CA PRO A 126 -18.91 -6.44 -13.03
C PRO A 126 -17.76 -6.95 -13.93
N SER A 127 -17.55 -8.27 -13.97
CA SER A 127 -16.47 -8.91 -14.72
C SER A 127 -16.46 -8.57 -16.21
N GLY A 128 -17.62 -8.32 -16.81
CA GLY A 128 -17.74 -7.86 -18.20
C GLY A 128 -17.19 -6.46 -18.42
N VAL A 129 -17.37 -5.55 -17.44
CA VAL A 129 -16.83 -4.18 -17.46
C VAL A 129 -15.32 -4.23 -17.24
N TYR A 130 -14.86 -5.02 -16.27
CA TYR A 130 -13.41 -5.24 -16.04
C TYR A 130 -12.69 -5.68 -17.32
N ARG A 131 -13.21 -6.68 -18.03
CA ARG A 131 -12.60 -7.17 -19.29
C ARG A 131 -12.49 -6.08 -20.38
N ARG A 132 -13.44 -5.13 -20.42
CA ARG A 132 -13.36 -3.98 -21.34
C ARG A 132 -12.22 -3.02 -21.00
N CYS A 133 -11.87 -2.91 -19.71
CA CYS A 133 -10.86 -1.98 -19.20
C CYS A 133 -9.49 -2.63 -19.00
N GLN A 134 -9.39 -3.95 -19.13
CA GLN A 134 -8.20 -4.71 -18.77
C GLN A 134 -6.95 -4.21 -19.52
N ALA A 135 -7.05 -3.93 -20.82
CA ALA A 135 -5.92 -3.42 -21.59
C ALA A 135 -5.39 -2.06 -21.06
N ALA A 136 -6.27 -1.17 -20.63
CA ALA A 136 -5.86 0.09 -20.03
C ALA A 136 -5.19 -0.11 -18.66
N LEU A 137 -5.73 -0.98 -17.82
CA LEU A 137 -5.14 -1.33 -16.53
C LEU A 137 -3.76 -1.98 -16.69
N GLU A 138 -3.60 -2.94 -17.64
CA GLU A 138 -2.33 -3.61 -17.93
C GLU A 138 -1.30 -2.66 -18.55
N THR A 139 -1.74 -1.60 -19.22
CA THR A 139 -0.85 -0.52 -19.68
C THR A 139 -0.31 0.32 -18.50
N MET A 140 -1.14 0.54 -17.49
CA MET A 140 -0.79 1.38 -16.33
C MET A 140 -0.06 0.63 -15.23
N GLY A 141 -0.18 -0.69 -15.15
CA GLY A 141 0.36 -1.51 -14.07
C GLY A 141 0.83 -2.89 -14.49
N ALA A 142 1.48 -3.60 -13.58
CA ALA A 142 2.05 -4.93 -13.81
C ALA A 142 0.99 -6.04 -13.75
N VAL A 143 -0.02 -5.88 -12.90
CA VAL A 143 -1.06 -6.91 -12.67
C VAL A 143 -2.36 -6.27 -12.21
N SER A 144 -3.49 -6.88 -12.60
CA SER A 144 -4.81 -6.55 -12.08
C SER A 144 -5.53 -7.81 -11.62
N PHE A 145 -6.17 -7.75 -10.44
CA PHE A 145 -6.95 -8.83 -9.86
C PHE A 145 -8.42 -8.44 -9.83
N HIS A 146 -9.29 -9.23 -10.45
CA HIS A 146 -10.73 -9.08 -10.25
C HIS A 146 -11.10 -9.73 -8.93
N VAL A 147 -11.35 -8.91 -7.90
CA VAL A 147 -11.53 -9.38 -6.53
C VAL A 147 -12.99 -9.57 -6.13
N GLY A 148 -13.93 -9.18 -6.99
CA GLY A 148 -15.36 -9.40 -6.77
C GLY A 148 -16.24 -8.23 -7.19
N ASP A 149 -17.33 -8.02 -6.47
CA ASP A 149 -18.28 -6.95 -6.75
C ASP A 149 -17.73 -5.56 -6.40
N ILE A 150 -18.44 -4.51 -6.84
CA ILE A 150 -18.04 -3.13 -6.55
C ILE A 150 -17.97 -2.87 -5.05
N GLY A 151 -16.90 -2.20 -4.59
CA GLY A 151 -16.56 -1.99 -3.20
C GLY A 151 -15.52 -2.98 -2.64
N GLN A 152 -15.40 -4.20 -3.21
CA GLN A 152 -14.44 -5.20 -2.73
C GLN A 152 -12.99 -4.83 -3.08
N GLY A 153 -12.74 -4.11 -4.15
CA GLY A 153 -11.41 -3.58 -4.48
C GLY A 153 -10.92 -2.60 -3.42
N GLN A 154 -11.77 -1.66 -2.99
CA GLN A 154 -11.44 -0.73 -1.91
C GLN A 154 -11.13 -1.46 -0.61
N SER A 155 -11.94 -2.45 -0.26
CA SER A 155 -11.77 -3.25 0.94
C SER A 155 -10.44 -4.03 0.94
N VAL A 156 -10.08 -4.64 -0.20
CA VAL A 156 -8.77 -5.31 -0.38
C VAL A 156 -7.62 -4.32 -0.25
N LYS A 157 -7.75 -3.12 -0.80
CA LYS A 157 -6.73 -2.08 -0.67
C LYS A 157 -6.50 -1.68 0.79
N LEU A 158 -7.56 -1.50 1.57
CA LEU A 158 -7.46 -1.18 3.00
C LEU A 158 -6.78 -2.30 3.78
N LEU A 159 -7.09 -3.57 3.49
CA LEU A 159 -6.43 -4.74 4.07
C LEU A 159 -4.92 -4.74 3.79
N THR A 160 -4.48 -4.48 2.56
CA THR A 160 -3.06 -4.47 2.21
C THR A 160 -2.31 -3.29 2.84
N ASN A 161 -2.96 -2.14 2.97
CA ASN A 161 -2.41 -0.97 3.66
C ASN A 161 -2.27 -1.21 5.18
N LEU A 162 -3.21 -1.92 5.82
CA LEU A 162 -3.11 -2.32 7.22
C LEU A 162 -1.80 -3.09 7.50
N LEU A 163 -1.46 -4.05 6.64
CA LEU A 163 -0.22 -4.82 6.74
C LEU A 163 1.02 -3.92 6.61
N PHE A 164 1.05 -3.08 5.59
CA PHE A 164 2.16 -2.19 5.31
C PHE A 164 2.42 -1.18 6.44
N TYR A 165 1.39 -0.50 6.92
CA TYR A 165 1.52 0.50 7.97
C TYR A 165 1.90 -0.14 9.32
N THR A 166 1.41 -1.35 9.59
CA THR A 166 1.83 -2.10 10.78
C THR A 166 3.32 -2.45 10.72
N ALA A 167 3.79 -2.96 9.59
CA ALA A 167 5.20 -3.30 9.40
C ALA A 167 6.12 -2.06 9.53
N ALA A 168 5.69 -0.90 9.02
CA ALA A 168 6.43 0.36 9.14
C ALA A 168 6.57 0.81 10.62
N VAL A 169 5.47 0.80 11.39
CA VAL A 169 5.49 1.15 12.82
C VAL A 169 6.34 0.18 13.62
N ALA A 170 6.12 -1.13 13.45
CA ALA A 170 6.81 -2.16 14.21
C ALA A 170 8.31 -2.18 13.94
N SER A 171 8.73 -2.08 12.67
CA SER A 171 10.15 -2.06 12.30
C SER A 171 10.86 -0.80 12.81
N GLY A 172 10.22 0.36 12.71
CA GLY A 172 10.75 1.60 13.26
C GLY A 172 10.98 1.50 14.77
N HIS A 173 10.01 0.95 15.51
CA HIS A 173 10.14 0.76 16.97
C HIS A 173 11.22 -0.27 17.32
N ALA A 174 11.30 -1.39 16.58
CA ALA A 174 12.35 -2.39 16.78
C ALA A 174 13.75 -1.79 16.56
N LEU A 175 13.92 -0.95 15.53
CA LEU A 175 15.18 -0.23 15.29
C LEU A 175 15.52 0.71 16.46
N CYS A 176 14.56 1.50 16.94
CA CYS A 176 14.79 2.40 18.08
C CYS A 176 15.25 1.63 19.33
N ARG A 177 14.65 0.47 19.62
CA ARG A 177 15.10 -0.39 20.74
C ARG A 177 16.50 -0.96 20.52
N GLY A 178 16.82 -1.37 19.29
CA GLY A 178 18.18 -1.81 18.95
C GLY A 178 19.23 -0.71 19.18
N VAL A 179 18.96 0.49 18.68
CA VAL A 179 19.85 1.64 18.82
C VAL A 179 19.97 2.11 20.27
N GLN A 180 18.91 2.04 21.07
CA GLN A 180 18.92 2.35 22.50
C GLN A 180 19.93 1.45 23.25
N GLU A 181 20.11 0.21 22.83
CA GLU A 181 21.08 -0.74 23.36
C GLU A 181 22.41 -0.74 22.55
N SER A 182 22.67 0.37 21.86
CA SER A 182 23.92 0.62 21.11
C SER A 182 24.17 -0.35 19.95
N VAL A 183 23.13 -0.96 19.37
CA VAL A 183 23.23 -1.68 18.10
C VAL A 183 23.16 -0.63 16.98
N PRO A 184 24.16 -0.57 16.05
CA PRO A 184 24.06 0.35 14.93
C PRO A 184 22.81 0.11 14.08
N ALA A 185 22.10 1.19 13.73
CA ALA A 185 20.82 1.10 13.03
C ALA A 185 20.91 0.30 11.71
N GLN A 186 22.00 0.48 10.94
CA GLN A 186 22.24 -0.27 9.70
C GLN A 186 22.43 -1.77 9.94
N GLN A 187 23.10 -2.17 11.05
CA GLN A 187 23.28 -3.59 11.37
C GLN A 187 21.97 -4.23 11.84
N ALA A 188 21.17 -3.51 12.64
CA ALA A 188 19.84 -3.96 13.01
C ALA A 188 18.94 -4.12 11.78
N TRP A 189 18.89 -3.13 10.88
CA TRP A 189 18.14 -3.19 9.65
C TRP A 189 18.55 -4.38 8.75
N ARG A 190 19.86 -4.60 8.53
CA ARG A 190 20.34 -5.76 7.75
C ARG A 190 19.91 -7.08 8.37
N SER A 191 19.89 -7.17 9.71
CA SER A 191 19.41 -8.37 10.40
C SER A 191 17.92 -8.62 10.16
N PHE A 192 17.10 -7.57 10.07
CA PHE A 192 15.68 -7.69 9.75
C PHE A 192 15.46 -8.13 8.31
N VAL A 193 16.15 -7.48 7.34
CA VAL A 193 16.08 -7.82 5.92
C VAL A 193 16.51 -9.27 5.64
N ALA A 194 17.53 -9.76 6.33
CA ALA A 194 18.07 -11.11 6.15
C ALA A 194 17.27 -12.21 6.89
N SER A 195 16.11 -11.91 7.43
CA SER A 195 15.36 -12.82 8.30
C SER A 195 13.86 -12.91 7.93
N SER A 196 13.12 -13.74 8.67
CA SER A 196 11.64 -13.82 8.57
C SER A 196 10.91 -12.54 9.00
N ALA A 197 11.62 -11.57 9.56
CA ALA A 197 11.08 -10.24 9.89
C ALA A 197 10.98 -9.33 8.65
N ASN A 198 11.55 -9.71 7.51
CA ASN A 198 11.55 -8.88 6.30
C ASN A 198 10.14 -8.67 5.76
N SER A 199 9.94 -7.50 5.17
CA SER A 199 8.71 -7.09 4.46
C SER A 199 9.05 -5.98 3.47
N VAL A 200 8.12 -5.65 2.58
CA VAL A 200 8.29 -4.50 1.68
C VAL A 200 8.57 -3.21 2.47
N ALA A 201 7.91 -3.00 3.60
CA ALA A 201 8.16 -1.85 4.47
C ALA A 201 9.59 -1.85 5.02
N VAL A 202 10.08 -2.99 5.53
CA VAL A 202 11.43 -3.12 6.09
C VAL A 202 12.49 -2.89 5.02
N GLU A 203 12.35 -3.53 3.87
CA GLU A 203 13.37 -3.50 2.82
C GLU A 203 13.43 -2.18 2.07
N GLN A 204 12.27 -1.62 1.72
CA GLN A 204 12.21 -0.53 0.75
C GLN A 204 11.90 0.84 1.37
N PHE A 205 11.33 0.89 2.58
CA PHE A 205 10.93 2.16 3.20
C PHE A 205 11.77 2.53 4.44
N VAL A 206 12.19 1.56 5.24
CA VAL A 206 13.10 1.83 6.38
C VAL A 206 14.39 2.54 5.96
N PRO A 207 15.03 2.27 4.81
CA PRO A 207 16.19 3.05 4.35
C PRO A 207 15.99 4.58 4.37
N PHE A 208 14.75 5.07 4.14
CA PHE A 208 14.44 6.50 4.21
C PHE A 208 14.34 7.05 5.65
N LEU A 209 14.17 6.17 6.65
CA LEU A 209 14.38 6.53 8.05
C LEU A 209 15.87 6.68 8.35
N LEU A 210 16.68 5.74 7.80
CA LEU A 210 18.14 5.71 8.06
C LEU A 210 18.87 6.85 7.37
N ASP A 211 18.38 7.39 6.26
CA ASP A 211 18.98 8.58 5.62
C ASP A 211 18.35 9.90 6.09
N GLY A 212 17.25 9.83 6.82
CA GLY A 212 16.55 10.99 7.38
C GLY A 212 15.69 11.77 6.38
N SER A 213 15.44 11.25 5.16
CA SER A 213 14.57 11.89 4.15
C SER A 213 13.10 11.61 4.36
N TYR A 214 12.78 10.52 5.06
CA TYR A 214 11.43 10.06 5.40
C TYR A 214 10.52 9.82 4.19
N ASP A 215 10.99 9.44 3.09
CA ASP A 215 10.15 9.17 1.90
C ASP A 215 8.82 9.99 1.81
N ARG A 216 8.49 10.52 0.66
CA ARG A 216 7.28 11.35 0.46
C ARG A 216 6.23 10.68 -0.44
N SER A 217 6.39 9.40 -0.72
CA SER A 217 5.44 8.67 -1.60
C SER A 217 4.07 8.45 -0.97
N CYS A 218 3.97 8.56 0.36
CA CYS A 218 2.71 8.50 1.10
C CYS A 218 2.73 9.49 2.27
N THR A 219 1.67 10.31 2.37
CA THR A 219 1.55 11.33 3.41
C THR A 219 0.84 10.82 4.66
N LEU A 220 1.04 11.52 5.78
CA LEU A 220 0.30 11.26 7.02
C LEU A 220 -1.21 11.41 6.84
N GLU A 221 -1.67 12.40 6.07
CA GLU A 221 -3.09 12.59 5.80
C GLU A 221 -3.73 11.36 5.16
N ILE A 222 -3.08 10.83 4.12
CA ILE A 222 -3.55 9.60 3.43
C ILE A 222 -3.53 8.42 4.40
N THR A 223 -2.46 8.24 5.18
CA THR A 223 -2.32 7.11 6.08
C THR A 223 -3.35 7.13 7.22
N VAL A 224 -3.57 8.30 7.83
CA VAL A 224 -4.60 8.46 8.87
C VAL A 224 -5.98 8.18 8.30
N LYS A 225 -6.28 8.66 7.09
CA LYS A 225 -7.53 8.35 6.38
C LYS A 225 -7.67 6.84 6.15
N ASP A 226 -6.66 6.21 5.56
CA ASP A 226 -6.71 4.78 5.21
C ASP A 226 -6.91 3.90 6.45
N MET A 227 -6.19 4.19 7.55
CA MET A 227 -6.36 3.46 8.81
C MET A 227 -7.74 3.69 9.42
N GLY A 228 -8.27 4.92 9.36
CA GLY A 228 -9.63 5.22 9.80
C GLY A 228 -10.69 4.44 9.01
N LEU A 229 -10.58 4.42 7.67
CA LEU A 229 -11.47 3.64 6.82
C LEU A 229 -11.37 2.12 7.07
N THR A 230 -10.16 1.62 7.35
CA THR A 230 -9.93 0.20 7.68
C THR A 230 -10.66 -0.18 8.96
N LEU A 231 -10.55 0.65 10.01
CA LEU A 231 -11.24 0.39 11.28
C LEU A 231 -12.76 0.51 11.16
N GLN A 232 -13.23 1.50 10.40
CA GLN A 232 -14.66 1.64 10.11
C GLN A 232 -15.22 0.37 9.43
N LEU A 233 -14.55 -0.10 8.38
CA LEU A 233 -14.93 -1.34 7.69
C LEU A 233 -14.94 -2.54 8.63
N ALA A 234 -13.91 -2.68 9.48
CA ALA A 234 -13.83 -3.78 10.45
C ALA A 234 -14.98 -3.73 11.46
N ASP A 235 -15.34 -2.54 11.97
CA ASP A 235 -16.46 -2.36 12.89
C ASP A 235 -17.80 -2.73 12.23
N GLU A 236 -18.02 -2.33 10.98
CA GLU A 236 -19.23 -2.67 10.21
C GLU A 236 -19.35 -4.18 9.97
N LEU A 237 -18.20 -4.87 9.78
CA LEU A 237 -18.15 -6.32 9.58
C LEU A 237 -18.12 -7.12 10.90
N GLY A 238 -18.00 -6.44 12.05
CA GLY A 238 -17.87 -7.09 13.36
C GLY A 238 -16.53 -7.81 13.55
N VAL A 239 -15.48 -7.40 12.82
CA VAL A 239 -14.13 -7.98 12.89
C VAL A 239 -13.27 -7.21 13.88
N GLY A 240 -12.63 -7.94 14.82
CA GLY A 240 -11.72 -7.34 15.79
C GLY A 240 -10.33 -7.11 15.21
N LEU A 241 -9.88 -5.85 15.14
CA LEU A 241 -8.52 -5.48 14.73
C LEU A 241 -7.74 -4.89 15.92
N GLY A 242 -7.22 -5.74 16.80
CA GLY A 242 -6.51 -5.31 18.01
C GLY A 242 -5.19 -4.60 17.68
N ILE A 243 -4.38 -5.16 16.79
CA ILE A 243 -3.13 -4.55 16.31
C ILE A 243 -3.44 -3.34 15.42
N GLY A 244 -4.39 -3.49 14.50
CA GLY A 244 -4.82 -2.41 13.63
C GLY A 244 -5.22 -1.15 14.39
N ARG A 245 -5.98 -1.27 15.49
CA ARG A 245 -6.35 -0.13 16.35
C ARG A 245 -5.15 0.51 17.03
N ALA A 246 -4.21 -0.30 17.53
CA ALA A 246 -2.99 0.22 18.15
C ALA A 246 -2.11 0.97 17.13
N VAL A 247 -2.04 0.51 15.89
CA VAL A 247 -1.31 1.17 14.79
C VAL A 247 -2.01 2.46 14.38
N GLU A 248 -3.35 2.46 14.23
CA GLU A 248 -4.14 3.65 13.95
C GLU A 248 -3.90 4.74 15.00
N GLU A 249 -3.94 4.39 16.29
CA GLU A 249 -3.66 5.34 17.36
C GLU A 249 -2.30 6.03 17.23
N ARG A 250 -1.26 5.28 16.75
CA ARG A 250 0.06 5.85 16.48
C ARG A 250 0.03 6.84 15.32
N TYR A 251 -0.63 6.48 14.21
CA TYR A 251 -0.77 7.39 13.08
C TYR A 251 -1.62 8.61 13.41
N SER A 252 -2.70 8.45 14.17
CA SER A 252 -3.50 9.56 14.69
C SER A 252 -2.69 10.50 15.61
N LYS A 253 -1.82 9.95 16.47
CA LYS A 253 -0.89 10.77 17.27
C LYS A 253 0.11 11.52 16.37
N ALA A 254 0.67 10.86 15.36
CA ALA A 254 1.58 11.50 14.40
C ALA A 254 0.87 12.60 13.60
N GLY A 255 -0.33 12.35 13.10
CA GLY A 255 -1.14 13.34 12.37
C GLY A 255 -1.52 14.58 13.17
N ARG A 256 -1.57 14.48 14.52
CA ARG A 256 -1.75 15.65 15.40
C ARG A 256 -0.45 16.40 15.69
N LYS A 257 0.72 15.75 15.50
CA LYS A 257 2.04 16.31 15.82
C LYS A 257 2.76 16.93 14.63
N PHE A 258 2.57 16.37 13.46
CA PHE A 258 3.27 16.73 12.24
C PHE A 258 2.30 17.32 11.21
N GLU A 259 2.86 17.93 10.15
CA GLU A 259 2.05 18.50 9.06
C GLU A 259 1.37 17.39 8.24
N ARG A 260 0.17 17.66 7.73
CA ARG A 260 -0.64 16.67 7.00
C ARG A 260 0.06 16.07 5.78
N TYR A 261 0.91 16.85 5.12
CA TYR A 261 1.69 16.42 3.95
C TYR A 261 3.09 15.87 4.28
N ASP A 262 3.41 15.77 5.58
CA ASP A 262 4.62 15.06 5.98
C ASP A 262 4.49 13.56 5.66
N SER A 263 5.63 12.90 5.52
CA SER A 263 5.70 11.47 5.29
C SER A 263 5.00 10.65 6.38
N HIS A 264 4.35 9.56 5.99
CA HIS A 264 3.80 8.59 6.92
C HIS A 264 4.86 8.01 7.88
N LEU A 265 6.12 7.94 7.46
CA LEU A 265 7.24 7.43 8.27
C LEU A 265 7.57 8.32 9.47
N ARG A 266 7.07 9.56 9.52
CA ARG A 266 7.20 10.43 10.69
C ARG A 266 6.57 9.82 11.96
N VAL A 267 5.69 8.85 11.81
CA VAL A 267 5.17 8.07 12.95
C VAL A 267 6.29 7.44 13.79
N VAL A 268 7.42 7.08 13.18
CA VAL A 268 8.57 6.47 13.86
C VAL A 268 9.28 7.45 14.79
N GLU A 269 9.22 8.77 14.51
CA GLU A 269 9.79 9.76 15.43
C GLU A 269 9.11 9.76 16.82
N LEU A 270 7.90 9.26 16.94
CA LEU A 270 7.26 9.06 18.24
C LEU A 270 8.04 8.02 19.07
N ALA A 271 8.52 6.94 18.41
CA ALA A 271 9.35 5.92 19.06
C ALA A 271 10.78 6.43 19.34
N GLU A 272 11.38 7.20 18.41
CA GLU A 272 12.68 7.83 18.63
C GLU A 272 12.68 8.69 19.92
N VAL A 273 11.61 9.49 20.11
CA VAL A 273 11.46 10.32 21.32
C VAL A 273 11.35 9.46 22.57
N VAL A 274 10.54 8.40 22.54
CA VAL A 274 10.35 7.50 23.71
C VAL A 274 11.65 6.76 24.04
N CYS A 275 12.39 6.27 23.05
CA CYS A 275 13.65 5.57 23.26
C CYS A 275 14.85 6.50 23.48
N GLY A 276 14.70 7.80 23.26
CA GLY A 276 15.80 8.79 23.38
C GLY A 276 16.90 8.59 22.31
N VAL A 277 16.53 8.16 21.10
CA VAL A 277 17.48 7.82 20.02
C VAL A 277 17.13 8.56 18.72
N ARG A 278 18.08 8.49 17.77
CA ARG A 278 17.86 8.86 16.37
C ARG A 278 18.30 7.71 15.48
N LEU A 279 17.49 7.40 14.48
CA LEU A 279 17.76 6.31 13.55
C LEU A 279 18.66 6.74 12.40
N GLN A 280 18.75 8.03 12.11
CA GLN A 280 19.53 8.54 10.99
C GLN A 280 21.00 8.12 11.10
N VAL A 281 21.50 7.51 10.01
CA VAL A 281 22.91 7.12 9.84
C VAL A 281 23.63 8.23 9.08
N PRO A 282 24.59 8.94 9.73
CA PRO A 282 25.29 10.04 9.09
C PRO A 282 25.99 9.63 7.79
N GLY A 283 25.73 10.39 6.71
CA GLY A 283 26.33 10.15 5.40
C GLY A 283 25.66 9.05 4.56
N TYR A 284 24.75 8.26 5.12
CA TYR A 284 23.94 7.32 4.33
C TYR A 284 22.93 8.05 3.44
N ARG A 285 22.67 7.49 2.27
CA ARG A 285 21.60 7.92 1.37
C ARG A 285 20.83 6.70 0.87
N ALA A 286 19.52 6.71 1.07
CA ALA A 286 18.64 5.70 0.50
C ALA A 286 18.68 5.79 -1.03
N PRO A 287 18.54 4.67 -1.75
CA PRO A 287 18.40 4.69 -3.20
C PRO A 287 17.19 5.54 -3.61
N SER A 288 17.41 6.53 -4.49
CA SER A 288 16.34 7.45 -4.92
C SER A 288 15.21 6.79 -5.69
N LYS A 289 15.45 5.58 -6.20
CA LYS A 289 14.49 4.78 -6.97
C LYS A 289 14.71 3.30 -6.71
N TYR A 290 13.89 2.69 -5.88
CA TYR A 290 13.76 1.26 -5.81
C TYR A 290 13.06 0.78 -7.09
N GLY A 291 13.77 0.11 -7.98
CA GLY A 291 13.19 -0.44 -9.20
C GLY A 291 13.60 0.20 -10.53
N SER A 292 14.34 1.34 -10.56
CA SER A 292 14.73 1.97 -11.82
C SER A 292 15.75 1.16 -12.65
N ASP A 293 16.55 0.28 -12.03
CA ASP A 293 17.57 -0.53 -12.72
C ASP A 293 17.25 -2.04 -12.64
N ALA A 294 16.34 -2.45 -11.80
CA ALA A 294 15.63 -3.69 -11.98
C ALA A 294 14.49 -3.36 -12.94
N ALA A 295 14.74 -3.36 -14.23
CA ALA A 295 13.69 -3.72 -15.15
C ALA A 295 13.10 -4.99 -14.56
N TYR A 296 11.95 -4.89 -13.87
CA TYR A 296 11.10 -6.05 -13.75
C TYR A 296 10.89 -6.43 -15.22
N PRO A 297 11.37 -7.61 -15.64
CA PRO A 297 11.25 -7.97 -17.03
C PRO A 297 9.79 -7.84 -17.38
N PRO A 298 9.44 -7.31 -18.55
CA PRO A 298 8.07 -7.30 -19.03
C PRO A 298 7.53 -8.73 -19.19
N ASP A 299 8.36 -9.71 -18.93
CA ASP A 299 8.03 -11.13 -19.02
C ASP A 299 7.32 -11.59 -17.77
N ARG A 300 6.21 -12.28 -18.01
CA ARG A 300 5.32 -12.85 -16.98
C ARG A 300 6.00 -13.85 -16.02
N GLU A 301 7.26 -14.21 -16.21
CA GLU A 301 8.06 -14.96 -15.21
C GLU A 301 8.15 -14.24 -13.85
N PHE A 302 8.04 -12.93 -13.87
CA PHE A 302 7.88 -12.13 -12.64
C PHE A 302 6.62 -12.48 -11.84
N LEU A 303 5.55 -12.89 -12.49
CA LEU A 303 4.31 -13.31 -11.86
C LEU A 303 4.42 -14.69 -11.18
N THR A 304 5.51 -15.42 -11.40
CA THR A 304 5.71 -16.77 -10.86
C THR A 304 6.67 -16.83 -9.65
N ASP A 305 7.39 -15.74 -9.34
CA ASP A 305 8.26 -15.65 -8.16
C ASP A 305 7.95 -14.45 -7.27
N PRO A 306 6.88 -14.51 -6.47
CA PRO A 306 6.56 -13.47 -5.49
C PRO A 306 7.67 -13.29 -4.44
N ILE A 307 8.44 -14.33 -4.11
CA ILE A 307 9.55 -14.30 -3.15
C ILE A 307 10.72 -13.46 -3.69
N GLY A 308 10.97 -13.50 -4.99
CA GLY A 308 12.03 -12.71 -5.63
C GLY A 308 11.85 -11.20 -5.51
N ARG A 309 10.63 -10.72 -5.16
CA ARG A 309 10.34 -9.29 -4.96
C ARG A 309 10.79 -8.74 -3.63
N ILE A 310 10.81 -9.59 -2.58
CA ILE A 310 11.21 -9.19 -1.23
C ILE A 310 12.70 -9.43 -1.00
N LYS A 311 13.40 -10.17 -1.88
CA LYS A 311 14.85 -10.33 -1.76
C LYS A 311 15.56 -9.00 -1.99
N PRO A 312 16.60 -8.70 -1.19
CA PRO A 312 17.39 -7.48 -1.39
C PRO A 312 17.94 -7.46 -2.80
N LYS A 313 17.44 -6.53 -3.62
CA LYS A 313 17.84 -6.38 -5.03
C LYS A 313 18.99 -5.41 -5.21
N ARG A 314 19.42 -4.73 -4.14
CA ARG A 314 20.51 -3.76 -4.15
C ARG A 314 21.39 -3.89 -2.93
N GLU A 315 22.69 -3.81 -3.14
CA GLU A 315 23.63 -3.53 -2.08
C GLU A 315 23.43 -2.11 -1.56
N HIS A 316 23.01 -2.01 -0.30
CA HIS A 316 23.00 -0.73 0.41
C HIS A 316 24.41 -0.46 0.93
N VAL A 317 25.06 0.55 0.38
CA VAL A 317 26.38 0.99 0.82
C VAL A 317 26.19 1.96 1.98
N PHE A 318 26.57 1.53 3.18
CA PHE A 318 26.62 2.40 4.34
C PHE A 318 28.01 2.99 4.49
N PRO A 319 28.13 4.29 4.87
CA PRO A 319 29.41 4.94 5.03
C PRO A 319 30.18 4.50 6.29
N LEU A 320 29.52 3.75 7.17
CA LEU A 320 30.10 3.24 8.41
C LEU A 320 30.31 1.73 8.30
N ASP A 321 31.48 1.28 8.71
CA ASP A 321 31.79 -0.14 8.81
C ASP A 321 30.95 -0.80 9.91
N ASP A 322 30.71 -2.11 9.74
CA ASP A 322 30.07 -2.91 10.77
C ASP A 322 31.04 -3.06 11.97
N VAL A 323 30.49 -2.89 13.17
CA VAL A 323 31.22 -3.10 14.41
C VAL A 323 30.91 -4.49 15.00
N PRO A 324 31.86 -5.12 15.69
CA PRO A 324 31.59 -6.34 16.43
C PRO A 324 30.50 -6.10 17.47
N LEU A 325 29.47 -6.93 17.46
CA LEU A 325 28.39 -6.88 18.44
C LEU A 325 28.70 -7.83 19.61
N SER A 326 28.39 -7.38 20.82
CA SER A 326 28.46 -8.21 22.02
C SER A 326 27.39 -9.32 21.99
N ASP A 327 27.58 -10.37 22.77
CA ASP A 327 26.58 -11.44 22.91
C ASP A 327 25.20 -10.94 23.37
N VAL A 328 25.17 -9.86 24.16
CA VAL A 328 23.93 -9.22 24.60
C VAL A 328 23.21 -8.60 23.43
N GLN A 329 23.91 -7.84 22.59
CA GLN A 329 23.35 -7.20 21.40
C GLN A 329 22.90 -8.23 20.35
N ILE A 330 23.64 -9.33 20.18
CA ILE A 330 23.24 -10.42 19.30
C ILE A 330 21.94 -11.10 19.80
N ARG A 331 21.84 -11.36 21.12
CA ARG A 331 20.59 -11.89 21.70
C ARG A 331 19.42 -10.93 21.53
N LEU A 332 19.65 -9.64 21.75
CA LEU A 332 18.63 -8.61 21.52
C LEU A 332 18.14 -8.60 20.06
N LEU A 333 19.05 -8.61 19.08
CA LEU A 333 18.67 -8.64 17.65
C LEU A 333 17.85 -9.89 17.33
N LYS A 334 18.20 -11.05 17.86
CA LYS A 334 17.39 -12.27 17.69
C LYS A 334 16.00 -12.13 18.30
N SER A 335 15.88 -11.47 19.47
CA SER A 335 14.58 -11.18 20.09
C SER A 335 13.75 -10.22 19.22
N LEU A 336 14.35 -9.14 18.73
CA LEU A 336 13.66 -8.16 17.88
C LEU A 336 13.21 -8.76 16.56
N VAL A 337 14.02 -9.62 15.93
CA VAL A 337 13.61 -10.40 14.74
C VAL A 337 12.41 -11.28 15.07
N GLY A 338 12.44 -12.00 16.19
CA GLY A 338 11.32 -12.84 16.64
C GLY A 338 10.05 -12.02 16.88
N GLU A 339 10.17 -10.87 17.54
CA GLU A 339 9.05 -9.96 17.81
C GLU A 339 8.45 -9.39 16.50
N LEU A 340 9.27 -8.93 15.55
CA LEU A 340 8.81 -8.45 14.24
C LEU A 340 8.12 -9.55 13.43
N THR A 341 8.72 -10.75 13.39
CA THR A 341 8.11 -11.91 12.74
C THR A 341 6.74 -12.22 13.35
N HIS A 342 6.64 -12.14 14.67
CA HIS A 342 5.37 -12.36 15.36
C HIS A 342 4.33 -11.30 15.05
N VAL A 343 4.71 -10.00 14.99
CA VAL A 343 3.82 -8.92 14.57
C VAL A 343 3.32 -9.15 13.15
N ASN A 344 4.22 -9.49 12.21
CA ASN A 344 3.84 -9.78 10.82
C ASN A 344 2.83 -10.93 10.72
N ARG A 345 2.98 -11.98 11.54
CA ARG A 345 2.02 -13.08 11.60
C ARG A 345 0.66 -12.64 12.13
N LEU A 346 0.64 -11.89 13.23
CA LEU A 346 -0.59 -11.47 13.88
C LEU A 346 -1.40 -10.51 13.02
N ILE A 347 -0.74 -9.53 12.38
CA ILE A 347 -1.44 -8.60 11.50
C ILE A 347 -1.95 -9.29 10.23
N LEU A 348 -1.21 -10.29 9.71
CA LEU A 348 -1.70 -11.09 8.60
C LEU A 348 -2.97 -11.86 9.00
N HIS A 349 -3.06 -12.32 10.24
CA HIS A 349 -4.28 -12.96 10.78
C HIS A 349 -5.46 -11.99 10.78
N GLU A 350 -5.27 -10.78 11.34
CA GLU A 350 -6.30 -9.73 11.30
C GLU A 350 -6.72 -9.39 9.87
N ALA A 351 -5.76 -9.36 8.93
CA ALA A 351 -6.03 -9.13 7.51
C ALA A 351 -6.88 -10.25 6.89
N PHE A 352 -6.61 -11.51 7.22
CA PHE A 352 -7.42 -12.65 6.76
C PHE A 352 -8.83 -12.62 7.35
N ASP A 353 -8.97 -12.30 8.65
CA ASP A 353 -10.27 -12.18 9.29
C ASP A 353 -11.10 -11.05 8.67
N LEU A 354 -10.46 -9.91 8.35
CA LEU A 354 -11.09 -8.82 7.62
C LEU A 354 -11.53 -9.26 6.21
N GLY A 355 -10.63 -9.92 5.47
CA GLY A 355 -10.92 -10.42 4.12
C GLY A 355 -12.08 -11.43 4.09
N ARG A 356 -12.12 -12.36 5.06
CA ARG A 356 -13.23 -13.31 5.23
C ARG A 356 -14.54 -12.61 5.58
N GLY A 357 -14.47 -11.59 6.46
CA GLY A 357 -15.62 -10.74 6.76
C GLY A 357 -16.22 -10.09 5.51
N MET A 358 -15.41 -9.77 4.53
CA MET A 358 -15.81 -9.26 3.21
C MET A 358 -16.29 -10.33 2.23
N GLY A 359 -16.23 -11.61 2.60
CA GLY A 359 -16.62 -12.74 1.74
C GLY A 359 -15.53 -13.19 0.76
N LEU A 360 -14.29 -12.74 0.92
CA LEU A 360 -13.15 -13.20 0.11
C LEU A 360 -12.71 -14.60 0.56
N ASN A 361 -12.27 -15.42 -0.40
CA ASN A 361 -11.64 -16.70 -0.06
C ASN A 361 -10.15 -16.51 0.27
N ASP A 362 -9.61 -17.43 1.06
CA ASP A 362 -8.23 -17.35 1.56
C ASP A 362 -7.17 -17.31 0.45
N ALA A 363 -7.38 -18.03 -0.66
CA ALA A 363 -6.46 -18.02 -1.78
C ALA A 363 -6.35 -16.62 -2.41
N LEU A 364 -7.50 -15.95 -2.62
CA LEU A 364 -7.52 -14.59 -3.14
C LEU A 364 -6.89 -13.58 -2.15
N ILE A 365 -7.19 -13.72 -0.83
CA ILE A 365 -6.56 -12.88 0.20
C ILE A 365 -5.05 -13.04 0.14
N TYR A 366 -4.57 -14.28 0.04
CA TYR A 366 -3.17 -14.58 -0.08
C TYR A 366 -2.53 -13.92 -1.31
N ASP A 367 -3.16 -14.09 -2.48
CA ASP A 367 -2.68 -13.49 -3.74
C ASP A 367 -2.56 -11.98 -3.64
N VAL A 368 -3.61 -11.29 -3.18
CA VAL A 368 -3.58 -9.82 -3.09
C VAL A 368 -2.59 -9.30 -2.05
N VAL A 369 -2.38 -10.02 -0.93
CA VAL A 369 -1.35 -9.68 0.05
C VAL A 369 0.03 -9.82 -0.57
N THR A 370 0.33 -10.95 -1.20
CA THR A 370 1.62 -11.24 -1.81
C THR A 370 1.95 -10.25 -2.94
N TRP A 371 0.94 -9.80 -3.70
CA TRP A 371 1.09 -8.84 -4.79
C TRP A 371 0.80 -7.39 -4.39
N SER A 372 1.17 -6.99 -3.17
CA SER A 372 0.97 -5.65 -2.63
C SER A 372 2.15 -5.15 -1.80
N VAL A 373 2.07 -3.90 -1.33
CA VAL A 373 2.98 -3.36 -0.31
C VAL A 373 2.89 -4.08 1.04
N GLY A 374 1.83 -4.85 1.28
CA GLY A 374 1.63 -5.63 2.49
C GLY A 374 2.44 -6.93 2.57
N ALA A 375 3.16 -7.30 1.49
CA ALA A 375 3.92 -8.55 1.45
C ALA A 375 5.05 -8.60 2.49
N SER A 376 5.25 -9.78 3.08
CA SER A 376 6.32 -10.05 4.04
C SER A 376 6.97 -11.40 3.75
N ALA A 377 8.20 -11.60 4.24
CA ALA A 377 8.90 -12.88 4.10
C ALA A 377 8.12 -14.05 4.73
N TRP A 378 7.28 -13.77 5.72
CA TRP A 378 6.43 -14.79 6.33
C TRP A 378 5.24 -15.16 5.43
N SER A 379 4.57 -14.18 4.79
CA SER A 379 3.50 -14.45 3.82
C SER A 379 4.02 -15.31 2.65
N ASP A 380 5.22 -15.03 2.17
CA ASP A 380 5.83 -15.74 1.06
C ASP A 380 6.25 -17.17 1.41
N SER A 381 6.81 -17.40 2.60
CA SER A 381 7.27 -18.74 3.03
C SER A 381 6.13 -19.75 3.21
N HIS A 382 4.90 -19.30 3.36
CA HIS A 382 3.71 -20.14 3.55
C HIS A 382 2.85 -20.26 2.28
N ALA A 383 3.27 -19.67 1.16
CA ALA A 383 2.59 -19.73 -0.13
C ALA A 383 2.26 -21.15 -0.58
N GLN A 384 3.21 -22.09 -0.42
CA GLN A 384 3.03 -23.48 -0.83
C GLN A 384 2.05 -24.25 0.06
N GLN A 385 1.88 -23.86 1.32
CA GLN A 385 0.90 -24.46 2.23
C GLN A 385 -0.52 -24.02 1.86
N TYR A 386 -0.73 -22.73 1.53
CA TYR A 386 -2.05 -22.21 1.14
C TYR A 386 -2.58 -22.79 -0.18
N SER A 387 -1.72 -23.27 -1.06
CA SER A 387 -2.15 -23.88 -2.33
C SER A 387 -2.53 -25.37 -2.18
N ASN A 388 -2.11 -26.05 -1.10
CA ASN A 388 -2.20 -27.50 -0.95
C ASN A 388 -3.01 -28.00 0.26
N GLU A 389 -3.38 -27.14 1.22
CA GLU A 389 -4.08 -27.54 2.45
C GLU A 389 -5.48 -26.93 2.57
N GLN A 390 -6.38 -27.63 3.25
CA GLN A 390 -7.72 -27.12 3.55
C GLN A 390 -7.62 -25.91 4.51
N PRO A 391 -8.40 -24.85 4.30
CA PRO A 391 -8.31 -23.58 5.06
C PRO A 391 -8.39 -23.72 6.60
N ALA A 392 -9.08 -24.73 7.10
CA ALA A 392 -9.29 -24.94 8.54
C ALA A 392 -8.00 -25.33 9.30
N ASP A 393 -7.03 -25.99 8.65
CA ASP A 393 -5.82 -26.48 9.31
C ASP A 393 -4.76 -25.38 9.45
N LEU A 394 -4.80 -24.38 8.56
CA LEU A 394 -3.88 -23.27 8.58
C LEU A 394 -4.15 -22.27 9.72
N VAL A 395 -5.42 -22.02 10.00
CA VAL A 395 -5.83 -21.08 11.08
C VAL A 395 -5.37 -21.61 12.44
N SER A 396 -5.41 -22.92 12.66
CA SER A 396 -4.93 -23.54 13.91
C SER A 396 -3.40 -23.48 14.06
N ALA A 397 -2.65 -23.44 12.96
CA ALA A 397 -1.19 -23.33 12.96
C ALA A 397 -0.68 -21.89 13.17
N ILE A 398 -1.53 -20.88 12.90
CA ILE A 398 -1.09 -19.48 12.81
C ILE A 398 -1.06 -18.78 14.17
N ALA A 399 -1.97 -18.96 15.08
CA ALA A 399 -1.82 -18.44 16.46
C ALA A 399 -2.98 -18.76 17.42
N PRO A 400 -2.71 -18.85 18.71
CA PRO A 400 -3.74 -18.69 19.73
C PRO A 400 -4.22 -17.22 19.76
N PRO A 401 -5.45 -16.95 20.25
CA PRO A 401 -5.96 -15.60 20.35
C PRO A 401 -5.01 -14.70 21.14
N LEU A 402 -4.85 -13.47 20.69
CA LEU A 402 -4.01 -12.46 21.35
C LEU A 402 -4.46 -12.23 22.78
N THR A 403 -3.62 -12.57 23.73
CA THR A 403 -3.80 -12.19 25.14
C THR A 403 -3.12 -10.85 25.45
N ARG A 404 -2.22 -10.36 24.58
CA ARG A 404 -1.55 -9.04 24.72
C ARG A 404 -1.09 -8.52 23.34
N ILE A 405 -1.24 -7.22 23.13
CA ILE A 405 -0.67 -6.53 21.97
C ILE A 405 0.86 -6.51 22.10
N PRO A 406 1.63 -6.87 21.03
CA PRO A 406 3.09 -6.92 21.10
C PRO A 406 3.70 -5.57 21.49
N HIS A 407 4.79 -5.60 22.26
CA HIS A 407 5.49 -4.40 22.74
C HIS A 407 6.02 -3.48 21.62
N LEU A 408 6.20 -4.01 20.40
CA LEU A 408 6.60 -3.21 19.23
C LEU A 408 5.46 -2.34 18.69
N ILE A 409 4.22 -2.55 19.12
CA ILE A 409 3.06 -1.77 18.69
C ILE A 409 2.58 -0.84 19.81
N CYS A 410 2.66 -1.30 21.06
CA CYS A 410 2.35 -0.49 22.23
C CYS A 410 3.57 0.28 22.78
N PRO A 411 3.37 1.45 23.44
CA PRO A 411 4.43 2.21 24.07
C PRO A 411 5.10 1.44 25.20
#